data_ee938422a9b2eb96cc2992adcff9ff55
#
_entry.id   ee938422a9b2eb96cc2992adcff9ff55
#
_cell.length_a   1.000
_cell.length_b   1.000
_cell.length_c   1.000
_cell.angle_alpha   90.00
_cell.angle_beta   90.00
_cell.angle_gamma   90.00
#
_symmetry.space_group_name_H-M   'P 1'
#
loop_
_entity.id
_entity.type
_entity.pdbx_description
1 polymer ?
#
loop_
_entity_poly.entity_id
_entity_poly.type
_entity_poly.pdbx_seq_one_letter_code
_entity_poly.pdbx_strand_id
1 'polypeptide(L)'
;FSFGAVSRGAIYALKAHGFRDITICIQRPDHEVREEILDVEYVRIEKGGSNEPRLKIIEHDGSQRPLIDLISSAEIIINGTYQNTDDPIDFVIEDELDSLKDGSLIIDVSCDEGMGFYFAKPTTFKHPIFKVGTIDYYAVDHTPSYFWESASRSISAALIIYLTEVLA
;
A
#
# COMPACT_ATOMS: atom_id res chain seq x y z
N PHE A 1 -2.26 -1.48 0.40
CA PHE A 1 -1.58 -2.74 0.09
C PHE A 1 -0.40 -2.96 1.02
N SER A 2 -0.17 -4.22 1.44
CA SER A 2 0.84 -4.62 2.42
C SER A 2 0.44 -4.38 3.89
N PHE A 3 1.16 -5.05 4.81
CA PHE A 3 1.01 -4.87 6.26
C PHE A 3 2.38 -4.77 6.95
N GLY A 4 3.32 -4.09 6.30
CA GLY A 4 4.63 -3.74 6.85
C GLY A 4 4.57 -2.48 7.73
N ALA A 5 5.73 -2.03 8.22
CA ALA A 5 5.84 -0.86 9.11
C ALA A 5 5.22 0.41 8.49
N VAL A 6 5.46 0.65 7.20
CA VAL A 6 4.92 1.80 6.47
C VAL A 6 3.40 1.76 6.40
N SER A 7 2.83 0.62 5.98
CA SER A 7 1.38 0.44 5.87
C SER A 7 0.69 0.55 7.23
N ARG A 8 1.28 0.02 8.30
CA ARG A 8 0.78 0.19 9.67
C ARG A 8 0.72 1.67 10.07
N GLY A 9 1.77 2.44 9.77
CA GLY A 9 1.79 3.89 9.99
C GLY A 9 0.68 4.61 9.24
N ALA A 10 0.44 4.25 7.98
CA ALA A 10 -0.65 4.79 7.18
C ALA A 10 -2.03 4.45 7.77
N ILE A 11 -2.26 3.22 8.23
CA ILE A 11 -3.51 2.80 8.86
C ILE A 11 -3.77 3.63 10.14
N TYR A 12 -2.77 3.80 11.00
CA TYR A 12 -2.91 4.63 12.20
C TYR A 12 -3.20 6.09 11.85
N ALA A 13 -2.57 6.64 10.82
CA ALA A 13 -2.84 8.00 10.34
C ALA A 13 -4.29 8.12 9.84
N LEU A 14 -4.76 7.20 9.00
CA LEU A 14 -6.14 7.18 8.53
C LEU A 14 -7.14 7.11 9.69
N LYS A 15 -6.93 6.20 10.65
CA LYS A 15 -7.79 6.07 11.86
C LYS A 15 -7.80 7.36 12.68
N ALA A 16 -6.65 8.01 12.86
CA ALA A 16 -6.54 9.29 13.57
C ALA A 16 -7.30 10.43 12.87
N HIS A 17 -7.38 10.39 11.56
CA HIS A 17 -8.16 11.32 10.74
C HIS A 17 -9.65 10.95 10.63
N GLY A 18 -10.08 9.88 11.28
CA GLY A 18 -11.50 9.52 11.36
C GLY A 18 -11.99 8.52 10.31
N PHE A 19 -11.13 8.04 9.44
CA PHE A 19 -11.47 6.94 8.52
C PHE A 19 -11.76 5.67 9.32
N ARG A 20 -12.84 4.97 8.94
CA ARG A 20 -13.30 3.75 9.65
C ARG A 20 -13.38 2.54 8.72
N ASP A 21 -13.69 2.77 7.46
CA ASP A 21 -13.77 1.74 6.43
C ASP A 21 -12.38 1.57 5.82
N ILE A 22 -11.61 0.63 6.37
CA ILE A 22 -10.20 0.38 5.98
C ILE A 22 -10.04 -1.10 5.71
N THR A 23 -9.72 -1.43 4.47
CA THR A 23 -9.39 -2.80 4.06
C THR A 23 -7.88 -2.91 3.80
N ILE A 24 -7.27 -3.95 4.34
CA ILE A 24 -5.84 -4.24 4.21
C ILE A 24 -5.66 -5.44 3.31
N CYS A 25 -5.06 -5.23 2.14
CA CYS A 25 -4.74 -6.30 1.21
C CYS A 25 -3.37 -6.88 1.52
N ILE A 26 -3.31 -8.17 1.86
CA ILE A 26 -2.09 -8.89 2.22
C ILE A 26 -1.84 -10.07 1.28
N GLN A 27 -0.59 -10.40 1.04
CA GLN A 27 -0.19 -11.59 0.26
C GLN A 27 0.08 -12.81 1.15
N ARG A 28 0.35 -12.56 2.43
CA ARG A 28 0.64 -13.61 3.39
C ARG A 28 -0.66 -14.27 3.89
N PRO A 29 -0.61 -15.55 4.26
CA PRO A 29 -1.72 -16.19 4.95
C PRO A 29 -2.07 -15.47 6.25
N ASP A 30 -3.34 -15.48 6.63
CA ASP A 30 -3.85 -14.76 7.81
C ASP A 30 -3.13 -15.15 9.11
N HIS A 31 -2.75 -16.44 9.25
CA HIS A 31 -2.03 -16.93 10.43
C HIS A 31 -0.59 -16.37 10.57
N GLU A 32 -0.06 -15.74 9.55
CA GLU A 32 1.24 -15.06 9.57
C GLU A 32 1.12 -13.56 9.90
N VAL A 33 -0.11 -13.03 9.98
CA VAL A 33 -0.35 -11.65 10.39
C VAL A 33 -0.14 -11.54 11.90
N ARG A 34 0.95 -10.89 12.29
CA ARG A 34 1.24 -10.61 13.70
C ARG A 34 0.79 -9.20 14.07
N GLU A 35 0.36 -9.03 15.32
CA GLU A 35 -0.03 -7.72 15.84
C GLU A 35 -1.11 -7.05 14.97
N GLU A 36 -2.23 -7.72 14.82
CA GLU A 36 -3.39 -7.20 14.09
C GLU A 36 -3.82 -5.83 14.63
N ILE A 37 -4.22 -4.96 13.70
CA ILE A 37 -4.87 -3.70 14.04
C ILE A 37 -6.38 -3.97 14.11
N LEU A 38 -7.01 -3.62 15.21
CA LEU A 38 -8.44 -3.79 15.40
C LEU A 38 -9.26 -2.83 14.51
N ASP A 39 -10.50 -3.18 14.25
CA ASP A 39 -11.47 -2.40 13.47
C ASP A 39 -10.95 -2.06 12.04
N VAL A 40 -10.38 -3.03 11.38
CA VAL A 40 -10.01 -3.02 9.96
C VAL A 40 -10.30 -4.38 9.36
N GLU A 41 -10.58 -4.41 8.07
CA GLU A 41 -10.77 -5.64 7.33
C GLU A 41 -9.44 -6.13 6.74
N TYR A 42 -9.20 -7.43 6.78
CA TYR A 42 -8.06 -8.07 6.12
C TYR A 42 -8.55 -8.93 4.98
N VAL A 43 -7.98 -8.74 3.80
CA VAL A 43 -8.24 -9.59 2.63
C VAL A 43 -6.93 -10.11 2.07
N ARG A 44 -6.92 -11.36 1.73
CA ARG A 44 -5.76 -11.98 1.08
C ARG A 44 -5.82 -11.77 -0.42
N ILE A 45 -4.68 -11.36 -1.00
CA ILE A 45 -4.54 -11.21 -2.45
C ILE A 45 -3.56 -12.23 -3.00
N GLU A 46 -3.89 -12.77 -4.18
CA GLU A 46 -3.06 -13.72 -4.90
C GLU A 46 -2.99 -13.38 -6.39
N LYS A 47 -1.89 -13.75 -7.03
CA LYS A 47 -1.81 -13.77 -8.49
C LYS A 47 -2.70 -14.90 -9.02
N GLY A 48 -3.49 -14.60 -10.04
CA GLY A 48 -4.34 -15.59 -10.69
C GLY A 48 -3.57 -16.45 -11.70
N GLY A 49 -4.16 -17.58 -12.05
CA GLY A 49 -3.67 -18.46 -13.11
C GLY A 49 -4.11 -18.00 -14.50
N SER A 50 -3.81 -18.80 -15.53
CA SER A 50 -4.02 -18.45 -16.93
C SER A 50 -5.47 -18.15 -17.34
N ASN A 51 -6.46 -18.62 -16.57
CA ASN A 51 -7.89 -18.39 -16.84
C ASN A 51 -8.59 -17.69 -15.67
N GLU A 52 -7.85 -17.05 -14.79
CA GLU A 52 -8.34 -16.35 -13.62
C GLU A 52 -8.03 -14.86 -13.74
N PRO A 53 -8.71 -13.99 -12.97
CA PRO A 53 -8.31 -12.60 -12.85
C PRO A 53 -6.82 -12.48 -12.49
N ARG A 54 -6.12 -11.53 -13.08
CA ARG A 54 -4.66 -11.30 -12.89
C ARG A 54 -4.28 -11.19 -11.41
N LEU A 55 -5.06 -10.44 -10.66
CA LEU A 55 -5.03 -10.40 -9.20
C LEU A 55 -6.44 -10.68 -8.67
N LYS A 56 -6.51 -11.51 -7.67
CA LYS A 56 -7.76 -11.90 -7.01
C LYS A 56 -7.65 -11.75 -5.52
N ILE A 57 -8.75 -11.47 -4.88
CA ILE A 57 -8.89 -11.58 -3.43
C ILE A 57 -9.49 -12.93 -3.08
N ILE A 58 -9.05 -13.44 -1.94
CA ILE A 58 -9.57 -14.67 -1.34
C ILE A 58 -10.38 -14.23 -0.12
N GLU A 59 -11.68 -14.45 -0.16
CA GLU A 59 -12.58 -14.15 0.95
C GLU A 59 -12.49 -15.21 2.05
N HIS A 60 -12.98 -14.91 3.25
CA HIS A 60 -12.96 -15.84 4.38
C HIS A 60 -13.71 -17.16 4.14
N ASP A 61 -14.73 -17.13 3.27
CA ASP A 61 -15.48 -18.33 2.87
C ASP A 61 -14.81 -19.14 1.75
N GLY A 62 -13.64 -18.68 1.28
CA GLY A 62 -12.88 -19.29 0.20
C GLY A 62 -13.35 -18.86 -1.21
N SER A 63 -14.37 -18.01 -1.32
CA SER A 63 -14.74 -17.42 -2.60
C SER A 63 -13.66 -16.48 -3.12
N GLN A 64 -13.65 -16.29 -4.43
CA GLN A 64 -12.64 -15.48 -5.10
C GLN A 64 -13.30 -14.45 -6.01
N ARG A 65 -12.76 -13.24 -6.06
CA ARG A 65 -13.16 -12.20 -7.00
C ARG A 65 -11.97 -11.35 -7.44
N PRO A 66 -12.06 -10.62 -8.57
CA PRO A 66 -10.99 -9.74 -9.01
C PRO A 66 -10.67 -8.68 -7.96
N LEU A 67 -9.38 -8.35 -7.80
CA LEU A 67 -8.94 -7.26 -6.91
C LEU A 67 -9.56 -5.93 -7.34
N ILE A 68 -9.72 -5.70 -8.63
CA ILE A 68 -10.28 -4.45 -9.15
C ILE A 68 -11.69 -4.18 -8.62
N ASP A 69 -12.50 -5.22 -8.37
CA ASP A 69 -13.85 -5.06 -7.81
C ASP A 69 -13.83 -4.47 -6.40
N LEU A 70 -12.79 -4.77 -5.63
CA LEU A 70 -12.59 -4.20 -4.29
C LEU A 70 -12.12 -2.74 -4.39
N ILE A 71 -11.11 -2.46 -5.19
CA ILE A 71 -10.46 -1.15 -5.21
C ILE A 71 -11.21 -0.11 -6.05
N SER A 72 -12.15 -0.54 -6.89
CA SER A 72 -12.96 0.35 -7.73
C SER A 72 -13.81 1.35 -6.93
N SER A 73 -14.18 1.01 -5.69
CA SER A 73 -14.95 1.88 -4.79
C SER A 73 -14.09 2.69 -3.83
N ALA A 74 -12.77 2.43 -3.78
CA ALA A 74 -11.88 3.05 -2.83
C ALA A 74 -11.68 4.56 -3.12
N GLU A 75 -11.77 5.38 -2.08
CA GLU A 75 -11.46 6.82 -2.17
C GLU A 75 -9.97 7.09 -2.04
N ILE A 76 -9.29 6.28 -1.25
CA ILE A 76 -7.85 6.35 -1.02
C ILE A 76 -7.26 4.95 -1.15
N ILE A 77 -6.25 4.82 -1.99
CA ILE A 77 -5.48 3.59 -2.17
C ILE A 77 -4.05 3.87 -1.71
N ILE A 78 -3.55 3.11 -0.74
CA ILE A 78 -2.17 3.27 -0.25
C ILE A 78 -1.37 2.03 -0.61
N ASN A 79 -0.27 2.23 -1.33
CA ASN A 79 0.67 1.17 -1.67
C ASN A 79 1.96 1.31 -0.85
N GLY A 80 2.19 0.37 0.06
CA GLY A 80 3.43 0.22 0.82
C GLY A 80 4.06 -1.16 0.60
N THR A 81 3.83 -1.77 -0.56
CA THR A 81 4.33 -3.10 -0.89
C THR A 81 5.79 -2.99 -1.33
N TYR A 82 6.65 -3.77 -0.69
CA TYR A 82 7.99 -3.98 -1.21
C TYR A 82 7.90 -4.90 -2.44
N GLN A 83 8.31 -4.39 -3.59
CA GLN A 83 8.21 -5.09 -4.87
C GLN A 83 9.45 -5.95 -5.14
N ASN A 84 9.21 -7.13 -5.71
CA ASN A 84 10.26 -7.90 -6.35
C ASN A 84 10.43 -7.40 -7.79
N THR A 85 11.58 -6.84 -8.12
CA THR A 85 11.86 -6.27 -9.46
C THR A 85 11.82 -7.31 -10.58
N ASP A 86 12.09 -8.59 -10.26
CA ASP A 86 12.08 -9.67 -11.26
C ASP A 86 10.66 -10.22 -11.50
N ASP A 87 9.72 -9.97 -10.59
CA ASP A 87 8.32 -10.40 -10.68
C ASP A 87 7.40 -9.39 -9.99
N PRO A 88 7.29 -8.16 -10.53
CA PRO A 88 6.48 -7.12 -9.92
C PRO A 88 4.98 -7.48 -9.92
N ILE A 89 4.26 -6.85 -9.01
CA ILE A 89 2.80 -6.95 -8.94
C ILE A 89 2.23 -5.64 -9.47
N ASP A 90 1.38 -5.75 -10.47
CA ASP A 90 0.61 -4.63 -10.97
C ASP A 90 -0.78 -4.66 -10.33
N PHE A 91 -1.07 -3.73 -9.44
CA PHE A 91 -2.39 -3.61 -8.82
C PHE A 91 -3.43 -3.06 -9.80
N VAL A 92 -3.00 -2.16 -10.69
CA VAL A 92 -3.84 -1.56 -11.74
C VAL A 92 -3.05 -1.51 -13.04
N ILE A 93 -3.62 -2.10 -14.10
CA ILE A 93 -3.13 -2.00 -15.48
C ILE A 93 -3.95 -0.95 -16.26
N GLU A 94 -3.51 -0.59 -17.46
CA GLU A 94 -4.09 0.48 -18.26
C GLU A 94 -5.60 0.28 -18.50
N ASP A 95 -6.01 -0.92 -18.85
CA ASP A 95 -7.42 -1.28 -19.14
C ASP A 95 -8.33 -1.22 -17.90
N GLU A 96 -7.75 -1.18 -16.68
CA GLU A 96 -8.48 -1.13 -15.42
C GLU A 96 -8.63 0.29 -14.86
N LEU A 97 -7.95 1.29 -15.43
CA LEU A 97 -7.95 2.67 -14.91
C LEU A 97 -9.37 3.24 -14.77
N ASP A 98 -10.18 3.08 -15.79
CA ASP A 98 -11.55 3.61 -15.84
C ASP A 98 -12.50 2.89 -14.85
N SER A 99 -12.06 1.80 -14.24
CA SER A 99 -12.82 1.11 -13.19
C SER A 99 -12.65 1.75 -11.82
N LEU A 100 -11.61 2.56 -11.62
CA LEU A 100 -11.38 3.23 -10.34
C LEU A 100 -12.37 4.37 -10.13
N LYS A 101 -12.68 4.65 -8.86
CA LYS A 101 -13.58 5.73 -8.48
C LYS A 101 -13.02 7.09 -8.92
N ASP A 102 -13.82 7.87 -9.61
CA ASP A 102 -13.48 9.24 -10.00
C ASP A 102 -13.05 10.10 -8.81
N GLY A 103 -11.91 10.76 -8.94
CA GLY A 103 -11.35 11.60 -7.90
C GLY A 103 -10.69 10.84 -6.76
N SER A 104 -10.47 9.53 -6.89
CA SER A 104 -9.71 8.78 -5.89
C SER A 104 -8.24 9.24 -5.84
N LEU A 105 -7.63 9.04 -4.68
CA LEU A 105 -6.23 9.35 -4.43
C LEU A 105 -5.44 8.07 -4.26
N ILE A 106 -4.39 7.90 -5.05
CA ILE A 106 -3.39 6.85 -4.85
C ILE A 106 -2.18 7.47 -4.16
N ILE A 107 -1.79 6.92 -3.00
CA ILE A 107 -0.56 7.26 -2.29
C ILE A 107 0.38 6.07 -2.44
N ASP A 108 1.35 6.21 -3.32
CA ASP A 108 2.33 5.16 -3.59
C ASP A 108 3.63 5.45 -2.83
N VAL A 109 3.83 4.73 -1.74
CA VAL A 109 5.03 4.87 -0.90
C VAL A 109 6.18 4.04 -1.46
N SER A 110 5.89 3.02 -2.26
CA SER A 110 6.91 2.22 -2.94
C SER A 110 7.65 3.03 -4.00
N CYS A 111 6.96 3.91 -4.70
CA CYS A 111 7.50 4.88 -5.68
C CYS A 111 8.31 4.25 -6.83
N ASP A 112 8.22 2.93 -7.04
CA ASP A 112 9.01 2.24 -8.05
C ASP A 112 8.39 2.43 -9.44
N GLU A 113 9.18 2.95 -10.39
CA GLU A 113 8.70 3.24 -11.74
C GLU A 113 8.21 1.96 -12.44
N GLY A 114 6.96 2.00 -12.93
CA GLY A 114 6.34 0.89 -13.64
C GLY A 114 6.00 -0.32 -12.78
N MET A 115 5.97 -0.19 -11.45
CA MET A 115 5.56 -1.26 -10.53
C MET A 115 4.35 -0.85 -9.70
N GLY A 116 3.44 -1.77 -9.49
CA GLY A 116 2.21 -1.53 -8.73
C GLY A 116 1.11 -0.88 -9.54
N PHE A 117 1.43 0.13 -10.31
CA PHE A 117 0.51 0.82 -11.22
C PHE A 117 1.23 1.07 -12.54
N TYR A 118 0.58 0.83 -13.68
CA TYR A 118 1.20 1.00 -15.00
C TYR A 118 1.75 2.41 -15.22
N PHE A 119 1.20 3.41 -14.53
CA PHE A 119 1.61 4.82 -14.57
C PHE A 119 2.57 5.21 -13.45
N ALA A 120 2.99 4.25 -12.59
CA ALA A 120 3.83 4.52 -11.43
C ALA A 120 5.13 5.20 -11.82
N LYS A 121 5.42 6.31 -11.19
CA LYS A 121 6.70 7.02 -11.28
C LYS A 121 6.88 7.93 -10.07
N PRO A 122 8.11 8.13 -9.60
CA PRO A 122 8.39 9.04 -8.51
C PRO A 122 7.95 10.47 -8.83
N THR A 123 7.44 11.16 -7.84
CA THR A 123 7.14 12.59 -7.87
C THR A 123 8.10 13.37 -6.96
N THR A 124 8.00 14.68 -6.97
CA THR A 124 8.88 15.54 -6.19
C THR A 124 8.08 16.40 -5.23
N PHE A 125 8.69 16.92 -4.18
CA PHE A 125 8.06 17.86 -3.26
C PHE A 125 7.51 19.12 -3.94
N LYS A 126 8.12 19.52 -5.05
CA LYS A 126 7.65 20.70 -5.82
C LYS A 126 6.40 20.36 -6.64
N HIS A 127 6.29 19.15 -7.11
CA HIS A 127 5.17 18.63 -7.89
C HIS A 127 4.78 17.26 -7.33
N PRO A 128 4.08 17.24 -6.17
CA PRO A 128 3.88 15.99 -5.42
C PRO A 128 2.82 15.06 -6.00
N ILE A 129 1.92 15.62 -6.80
CA ILE A 129 0.77 14.91 -7.37
C ILE A 129 0.72 15.17 -8.87
N PHE A 130 0.35 14.13 -9.62
CA PHE A 130 -0.11 14.29 -11.00
C PHE A 130 -1.42 13.52 -11.22
N LYS A 131 -2.14 13.86 -12.28
CA LYS A 131 -3.40 13.19 -12.64
C LYS A 131 -3.17 12.11 -13.69
N VAL A 132 -3.88 11.00 -13.50
CA VAL A 132 -4.03 9.94 -14.50
C VAL A 132 -5.53 9.77 -14.72
N GLY A 133 -6.05 10.26 -15.85
CA GLY A 133 -7.50 10.39 -16.02
C GLY A 133 -8.10 11.26 -14.92
N THR A 134 -9.02 10.70 -14.16
CA THR A 134 -9.69 11.36 -13.03
C THR A 134 -9.01 11.12 -11.68
N ILE A 135 -7.95 10.29 -11.63
CA ILE A 135 -7.27 9.84 -10.42
C ILE A 135 -6.13 10.80 -10.07
N ASP A 136 -5.97 11.12 -8.79
CA ASP A 136 -4.80 11.82 -8.25
C ASP A 136 -3.76 10.80 -7.76
N TYR A 137 -2.52 10.93 -8.22
CA TYR A 137 -1.43 10.03 -7.84
C TYR A 137 -0.30 10.79 -7.15
N TYR A 138 0.04 10.36 -5.94
CA TYR A 138 1.12 10.88 -5.10
C TYR A 138 2.18 9.81 -4.91
N ALA A 139 3.43 10.11 -5.23
CA ALA A 139 4.56 9.19 -5.05
C ALA A 139 5.87 9.94 -4.77
N VAL A 140 5.84 10.87 -3.79
CA VAL A 140 7.05 11.61 -3.43
C VAL A 140 8.03 10.67 -2.77
N ASP A 141 9.15 10.45 -3.44
CA ASP A 141 10.29 9.76 -2.86
C ASP A 141 10.85 10.58 -1.69
N HIS A 142 11.38 9.89 -0.68
CA HIS A 142 11.93 10.52 0.52
C HIS A 142 10.95 11.40 1.32
N THR A 143 9.64 11.12 1.29
CA THR A 143 8.64 11.82 2.10
C THR A 143 9.06 12.04 3.57
N PRO A 144 9.73 11.08 4.28
CA PRO A 144 10.21 11.30 5.64
C PRO A 144 11.17 12.48 5.80
N SER A 145 11.80 12.95 4.72
CA SER A 145 12.72 14.09 4.75
C SER A 145 12.05 15.40 5.19
N TYR A 146 10.75 15.55 4.99
CA TYR A 146 9.99 16.69 5.52
C TYR A 146 9.85 16.65 7.05
N PHE A 147 9.92 15.47 7.62
CA PHE A 147 9.77 15.22 9.04
C PHE A 147 11.06 14.62 9.63
N TRP A 148 12.22 15.06 9.09
CA TRP A 148 13.53 14.46 9.40
C TRP A 148 13.81 14.38 10.90
N GLU A 149 13.42 15.37 11.67
CA GLU A 149 13.66 15.39 13.12
C GLU A 149 12.82 14.30 13.82
N SER A 150 11.51 14.23 13.58
CA SER A 150 10.64 13.22 14.18
C SER A 150 10.96 11.82 13.64
N ALA A 151 11.27 11.69 12.36
CA ALA A 151 11.70 10.43 11.77
C ALA A 151 13.00 9.92 12.39
N SER A 152 14.01 10.78 12.50
CA SER A 152 15.31 10.44 13.12
C SER A 152 15.15 10.06 14.60
N ARG A 153 14.33 10.78 15.36
CA ARG A 153 14.03 10.43 16.75
C ARG A 153 13.36 9.07 16.89
N SER A 154 12.37 8.78 16.04
CA SER A 154 11.65 7.50 16.07
C SER A 154 12.56 6.33 15.69
N ILE A 155 13.39 6.49 14.65
CA ILE A 155 14.37 5.49 14.24
C ILE A 155 15.39 5.26 15.36
N SER A 156 15.95 6.34 15.94
CA SER A 156 16.92 6.24 17.03
C SER A 156 16.33 5.54 18.26
N ALA A 157 15.10 5.87 18.64
CA ALA A 157 14.42 5.23 19.76
C ALA A 157 14.19 3.72 19.52
N ALA A 158 13.87 3.33 18.29
CA ALA A 158 13.72 1.92 17.93
C ALA A 158 15.04 1.15 17.91
N LEU A 159 16.15 1.81 17.53
CA LEU A 159 17.47 1.18 17.41
C LEU A 159 18.23 1.10 18.74
N ILE A 160 18.05 2.07 19.64
CA ILE A 160 18.87 2.21 20.86
C ILE A 160 18.78 0.98 21.77
N ILE A 161 17.64 0.29 21.77
CA ILE A 161 17.44 -0.92 22.57
C ILE A 161 18.33 -2.08 22.12
N TYR A 162 18.74 -2.09 20.85
CA TYR A 162 19.61 -3.13 20.27
C TYR A 162 21.10 -2.79 20.33
N LEU A 163 21.46 -1.53 20.64
CA LEU A 163 22.87 -1.11 20.67
C LEU A 163 23.68 -1.83 21.75
N THR A 164 23.05 -2.16 22.88
CA THR A 164 23.71 -2.93 23.94
C THR A 164 24.07 -4.34 23.53
N GLU A 165 23.29 -4.96 22.65
CA GLU A 165 23.56 -6.29 22.10
C GLU A 165 24.66 -6.28 21.04
N VAL A 166 24.78 -5.19 20.29
CA VAL A 166 25.78 -5.04 19.22
C VAL A 166 27.15 -4.64 19.78
N LEU A 167 27.17 -3.94 20.91
CA LEU A 167 28.40 -3.44 21.54
C LEU A 167 28.97 -4.37 22.63
N ALA A 168 28.30 -5.46 22.94
CA ALA A 168 28.75 -6.50 23.88
C ALA A 168 29.57 -7.57 23.15
#